data_c696e14e21a7f8340713b924248dd33a
#
_entry.id   c696e14e21a7f8340713b924248dd33a
#
_cell.length_a   1.000
_cell.length_b   1.000
_cell.length_c   1.000
_cell.angle_alpha   90.00
_cell.angle_beta   90.00
_cell.angle_gamma   90.00
#
_symmetry.space_group_name_H-M   'P 1'
#
loop_
_entity.id
_entity.type
_entity.pdbx_description
1 polymer ?
#
loop_
_entity_poly.entity_id
_entity_poly.type
_entity_poly.pdbx_seq_one_letter_code
_entity_poly.pdbx_strand_id
1 'polypeptide(L)'
;MKLKKERPAVPYTYLIDNFKVLLIFLVVFNHIIAFNLVKVDTVVRYVWYAITIFHMPAFIFVSGYLSKKPQNVLKNFKNLLIPYILGYSLTWYSQIWLGRSVDYEILRPTGTVMWYILALFIYRLTIEALGKIRFIVPLSIIIALWAGTRPEFTTFLSASRIVVFFPFFVAGYLWKSEYITAVRKFKGKW
;
A
#
# COMPACT_ATOMS: atom_id res chain seq x y z
N MET A 1 22.11 24.15 -31.02
CA MET A 1 21.25 24.61 -29.91
C MET A 1 20.06 23.66 -29.84
N LYS A 2 20.10 22.63 -28.97
CA LYS A 2 19.01 21.65 -28.84
C LYS A 2 17.97 22.25 -27.90
N LEU A 3 16.83 22.62 -28.44
CA LEU A 3 15.65 23.05 -27.62
C LEU A 3 15.28 21.93 -26.65
N LYS A 4 15.47 22.20 -25.37
CA LYS A 4 15.05 21.35 -24.29
C LYS A 4 13.51 21.35 -24.32
N LYS A 5 12.91 20.28 -24.84
CA LYS A 5 11.46 20.12 -24.92
C LYS A 5 10.95 20.11 -23.48
N GLU A 6 10.48 21.25 -23.00
CA GLU A 6 9.84 21.36 -21.69
C GLU A 6 8.66 20.40 -21.66
N ARG A 7 8.72 19.42 -20.77
CA ARG A 7 7.59 18.54 -20.54
C ARG A 7 6.46 19.39 -19.95
N PRO A 8 5.26 19.38 -20.54
CA PRO A 8 4.17 20.17 -20.01
C PRO A 8 3.99 19.84 -18.53
N ALA A 9 3.92 20.89 -17.71
CA ALA A 9 3.66 20.79 -16.27
C ALA A 9 2.39 19.97 -16.06
N VAL A 10 2.51 18.84 -15.40
CA VAL A 10 1.54 17.77 -15.43
C VAL A 10 0.36 18.10 -14.51
N PRO A 11 -0.86 18.28 -15.01
CA PRO A 11 -2.07 18.36 -14.16
C PRO A 11 -2.35 17.06 -13.38
N TYR A 12 -1.61 16.01 -13.62
CA TYR A 12 -1.69 14.70 -12.95
C TYR A 12 -1.24 14.72 -11.49
N THR A 13 -0.30 15.58 -11.12
CA THR A 13 0.27 15.64 -9.79
C THR A 13 -0.81 15.96 -8.76
N TYR A 14 -1.63 16.97 -9.03
CA TYR A 14 -2.68 17.37 -8.09
C TYR A 14 -3.77 16.32 -7.90
N LEU A 15 -4.17 15.63 -8.96
CA LEU A 15 -5.20 14.58 -8.86
C LEU A 15 -4.69 13.41 -8.02
N ILE A 16 -3.45 12.96 -8.26
CA ILE A 16 -2.85 11.86 -7.51
C ILE A 16 -2.58 12.29 -6.07
N ASP A 17 -2.13 13.52 -5.85
CA ASP A 17 -1.86 14.03 -4.51
C ASP A 17 -3.15 14.18 -3.71
N ASN A 18 -4.21 14.74 -4.28
CA ASN A 18 -5.53 14.80 -3.65
C ASN A 18 -6.08 13.41 -3.35
N PHE A 19 -5.90 12.46 -4.28
CA PHE A 19 -6.33 11.08 -4.05
C PHE A 19 -5.55 10.41 -2.91
N LYS A 20 -4.24 10.65 -2.79
CA LYS A 20 -3.45 10.18 -1.63
C LYS A 20 -3.95 10.77 -0.32
N VAL A 21 -4.25 12.05 -0.29
CA VAL A 21 -4.81 12.71 0.90
C VAL A 21 -6.13 12.06 1.31
N LEU A 22 -7.02 11.81 0.35
CA LEU A 22 -8.27 11.10 0.60
C LEU A 22 -8.02 9.69 1.16
N LEU A 23 -7.09 8.96 0.57
CA LEU A 23 -6.76 7.60 1.03
C LEU A 23 -6.15 7.61 2.44
N ILE A 24 -5.29 8.58 2.77
CA ILE A 24 -4.75 8.74 4.12
C ILE A 24 -5.87 9.04 5.11
N PHE A 25 -6.79 9.93 4.75
CA PHE A 25 -7.97 10.22 5.57
C PHE A 25 -8.78 8.94 5.82
N LEU A 26 -9.04 8.13 4.78
CA LEU A 26 -9.76 6.87 4.92
C LEU A 26 -9.01 5.86 5.81
N VAL A 27 -7.68 5.81 5.75
CA VAL A 27 -6.87 4.97 6.66
C VAL A 27 -7.09 5.38 8.11
N VAL A 28 -6.95 6.67 8.43
CA VAL A 28 -7.12 7.18 9.79
C VAL A 28 -8.55 6.94 10.28
N PHE A 29 -9.53 7.29 9.46
CA PHE A 29 -10.94 7.10 9.77
C PHE A 29 -11.29 5.64 10.02
N ASN A 30 -10.79 4.73 9.17
CA ASN A 30 -10.98 3.29 9.32
C ASN A 30 -10.41 2.75 10.65
N HIS A 31 -9.25 3.24 11.07
CA HIS A 31 -8.68 2.85 12.36
C HIS A 31 -9.48 3.39 13.55
N ILE A 32 -9.97 4.63 13.49
CA ILE A 32 -10.82 5.21 14.54
C ILE A 32 -12.11 4.40 14.69
N ILE A 33 -12.76 4.06 13.59
CA ILE A 33 -13.98 3.24 13.60
C ILE A 33 -13.68 1.84 14.18
N ALA A 34 -12.60 1.20 13.72
CA ALA A 34 -12.23 -0.14 14.16
C ALA A 34 -12.04 -0.23 15.68
N PHE A 35 -11.42 0.79 16.27
CA PHE A 35 -11.17 0.81 17.73
C PHE A 35 -12.43 1.05 18.57
N ASN A 36 -13.32 1.93 18.10
CA ASN A 36 -14.37 2.47 18.97
C ASN A 36 -15.77 1.93 18.66
N LEU A 37 -16.10 1.64 17.40
CA LEU A 37 -17.49 1.50 16.98
C LEU A 37 -17.84 0.15 16.32
N VAL A 38 -16.89 -0.55 15.73
CA VAL A 38 -17.17 -1.79 14.97
C VAL A 38 -17.82 -2.90 15.82
N LYS A 39 -17.53 -2.92 17.11
CA LYS A 39 -18.09 -3.91 18.03
C LYS A 39 -19.51 -3.58 18.49
N VAL A 40 -19.93 -2.32 18.36
CA VAL A 40 -21.15 -1.79 18.95
C VAL A 40 -22.29 -1.72 17.91
N ASP A 41 -21.98 -1.36 16.66
CA ASP A 41 -22.99 -1.09 15.64
C ASP A 41 -22.78 -1.89 14.36
N THR A 42 -23.85 -2.51 13.86
CA THR A 42 -23.84 -3.36 12.68
C THR A 42 -23.66 -2.53 11.40
N VAL A 43 -24.28 -1.35 11.28
CA VAL A 43 -24.16 -0.47 10.11
C VAL A 43 -22.73 0.05 10.00
N VAL A 44 -22.15 0.49 11.13
CA VAL A 44 -20.77 0.93 11.20
C VAL A 44 -19.80 -0.17 10.78
N ARG A 45 -20.11 -1.43 11.12
CA ARG A 45 -19.32 -2.60 10.69
C ARG A 45 -19.32 -2.77 9.18
N TYR A 46 -20.46 -2.62 8.50
CA TYR A 46 -20.53 -2.70 7.05
C TYR A 46 -19.77 -1.55 6.37
N VAL A 47 -19.89 -0.33 6.89
CA VAL A 47 -19.10 0.83 6.41
C VAL A 47 -17.61 0.57 6.59
N TRP A 48 -17.20 0.04 7.72
CA TRP A 48 -15.81 -0.32 7.98
C TRP A 48 -15.30 -1.38 6.99
N TYR A 49 -16.07 -2.43 6.70
CA TYR A 49 -15.71 -3.43 5.70
C TYR A 49 -15.57 -2.81 4.31
N ALA A 50 -16.52 -1.98 3.88
CA ALA A 50 -16.50 -1.33 2.57
C ALA A 50 -15.23 -0.46 2.41
N ILE A 51 -14.89 0.34 3.43
CA ILE A 51 -13.68 1.14 3.43
C ILE A 51 -12.44 0.24 3.39
N THR A 52 -12.39 -0.82 4.21
CA THR A 52 -11.24 -1.73 4.33
C THR A 52 -10.93 -2.43 3.01
N ILE A 53 -11.96 -2.89 2.30
CA ILE A 53 -11.79 -3.57 1.00
C ILE A 53 -11.23 -2.63 -0.06
N PHE A 54 -11.57 -1.34 0.00
CA PHE A 54 -11.20 -0.39 -1.05
C PHE A 54 -9.89 0.35 -0.79
N HIS A 55 -9.70 0.92 0.43
CA HIS A 55 -8.64 1.91 0.66
C HIS A 55 -7.23 1.33 0.54
N MET A 56 -6.99 0.12 1.06
CA MET A 56 -5.65 -0.49 1.02
C MET A 56 -5.24 -0.92 -0.39
N PRO A 57 -6.06 -1.64 -1.18
CA PRO A 57 -5.77 -1.90 -2.59
C PRO A 57 -5.50 -0.63 -3.40
N ALA A 58 -6.33 0.42 -3.21
CA ALA A 58 -6.17 1.69 -3.92
C ALA A 58 -4.86 2.40 -3.53
N PHE A 59 -4.50 2.39 -2.25
CA PHE A 59 -3.26 3.00 -1.77
C PHE A 59 -2.02 2.30 -2.34
N ILE A 60 -2.04 0.97 -2.37
CA ILE A 60 -0.95 0.15 -2.92
C ILE A 60 -0.86 0.31 -4.44
N PHE A 61 -1.99 0.38 -5.14
CA PHE A 61 -2.02 0.66 -6.58
C PHE A 61 -1.36 2.01 -6.90
N VAL A 62 -1.74 3.08 -6.20
CA VAL A 62 -1.12 4.41 -6.38
C VAL A 62 0.37 4.37 -6.08
N SER A 63 0.78 3.62 -5.07
CA SER A 63 2.19 3.46 -4.72
C SER A 63 2.98 2.74 -5.81
N GLY A 64 2.38 1.74 -6.46
CA GLY A 64 2.92 1.08 -7.65
C GLY A 64 3.08 2.06 -8.82
N TYR A 65 2.05 2.84 -9.11
CA TYR A 65 2.08 3.86 -10.15
C TYR A 65 3.20 4.89 -9.95
N LEU A 66 3.43 5.32 -8.73
CA LEU A 66 4.49 6.28 -8.38
C LEU A 66 5.89 5.65 -8.34
N SER A 67 6.00 4.33 -8.33
CA SER A 67 7.27 3.60 -8.26
C SER A 67 7.90 3.28 -9.61
N LYS A 68 7.42 3.87 -10.71
CA LYS A 68 7.92 3.63 -12.09
C LYS A 68 9.31 4.17 -12.37
N LYS A 69 9.81 5.09 -11.55
CA LYS A 69 11.18 5.59 -11.70
C LYS A 69 12.14 4.57 -11.09
N PRO A 70 13.36 4.40 -11.65
CA PRO A 70 14.38 3.55 -11.05
C PRO A 70 14.56 3.86 -9.58
N GLN A 71 14.56 2.82 -8.76
CA GLN A 71 14.58 2.97 -7.31
C GLN A 71 16.02 2.87 -6.79
N ASN A 72 16.46 3.89 -6.07
CA ASN A 72 17.73 3.82 -5.35
C ASN A 72 17.55 3.02 -4.05
N VAL A 73 18.23 1.87 -3.96
CA VAL A 73 18.13 0.94 -2.81
C VAL A 73 18.45 1.64 -1.50
N LEU A 74 19.54 2.44 -1.46
CA LEU A 74 19.94 3.15 -0.25
C LEU A 74 18.91 4.20 0.19
N LYS A 75 18.32 4.91 -0.79
CA LYS A 75 17.25 5.87 -0.52
C LYS A 75 16.00 5.17 -0.01
N ASN A 76 15.62 4.02 -0.57
CA ASN A 76 14.50 3.22 -0.09
C ASN A 76 14.75 2.71 1.33
N PHE A 77 15.95 2.24 1.62
CA PHE A 77 16.35 1.82 2.97
C PHE A 77 16.13 2.96 3.98
N LYS A 78 16.71 4.13 3.72
CA LYS A 78 16.59 5.29 4.61
C LYS A 78 15.15 5.77 4.77
N ASN A 79 14.39 5.84 3.68
CA ASN A 79 13.07 6.46 3.69
C ASN A 79 11.94 5.51 4.09
N LEU A 80 12.14 4.21 4.04
CA LEU A 80 11.11 3.22 4.33
C LEU A 80 11.49 2.32 5.51
N LEU A 81 12.69 1.71 5.48
CA LEU A 81 13.04 0.72 6.49
C LEU A 81 13.39 1.38 7.83
N ILE A 82 14.07 2.52 7.84
CA ILE A 82 14.34 3.24 9.10
C ILE A 82 13.04 3.69 9.78
N PRO A 83 12.08 4.39 9.09
CA PRO A 83 10.79 4.72 9.70
C PRO A 83 9.99 3.49 10.14
N TYR A 84 10.09 2.37 9.41
CA TYR A 84 9.47 1.11 9.82
C TYR A 84 10.01 0.64 11.18
N ILE A 85 11.35 0.56 11.32
CA ILE A 85 12.00 0.12 12.56
C ILE A 85 11.64 1.06 13.71
N LEU A 86 11.74 2.38 13.50
CA LEU A 86 11.41 3.37 14.52
C LEU A 86 9.94 3.28 14.95
N GLY A 87 9.02 3.23 14.00
CA GLY A 87 7.59 3.13 14.28
C GLY A 87 7.22 1.83 14.99
N TYR A 88 7.86 0.72 14.59
CA TYR A 88 7.70 -0.55 15.26
C TYR A 88 8.21 -0.51 16.72
N SER A 89 9.41 0.04 16.94
CA SER A 89 9.99 0.19 18.27
C SER A 89 9.12 1.08 19.16
N LEU A 90 8.61 2.21 18.64
CA LEU A 90 7.72 3.09 19.39
C LEU A 90 6.41 2.38 19.78
N THR A 91 5.83 1.62 18.85
CA THR A 91 4.62 0.83 19.14
C THR A 91 4.90 -0.20 20.23
N TRP A 92 6.03 -0.89 20.17
CA TRP A 92 6.43 -1.87 21.15
C TRP A 92 6.63 -1.26 22.54
N TYR A 93 7.38 -0.15 22.64
CA TYR A 93 7.58 0.61 23.89
C TYR A 93 6.26 1.11 24.47
N SER A 94 5.34 1.60 23.64
CA SER A 94 4.04 2.08 24.11
C SER A 94 3.19 0.97 24.73
N GLN A 95 3.24 -0.26 24.19
CA GLN A 95 2.52 -1.40 24.77
C GLN A 95 3.09 -1.78 26.14
N ILE A 96 4.42 -1.82 26.29
CA ILE A 96 5.07 -2.07 27.60
C ILE A 96 4.67 -1.01 28.60
N TRP A 97 4.73 0.27 28.21
CA TRP A 97 4.38 1.39 29.10
C TRP A 97 2.93 1.34 29.56
N LEU A 98 2.02 0.83 28.74
CA LEU A 98 0.62 0.63 29.06
C LEU A 98 0.36 -0.66 29.86
N GLY A 99 1.42 -1.38 30.28
CA GLY A 99 1.28 -2.63 31.06
C GLY A 99 0.66 -3.79 30.30
N ARG A 100 0.66 -3.74 28.97
CA ARG A 100 0.14 -4.84 28.14
C ARG A 100 1.21 -5.90 27.95
N SER A 101 0.81 -7.18 28.00
CA SER A 101 1.69 -8.28 27.63
C SER A 101 2.08 -8.13 26.15
N VAL A 102 3.36 -7.96 25.90
CA VAL A 102 3.90 -7.90 24.54
C VAL A 102 4.38 -9.31 24.21
N ASP A 103 3.73 -9.95 23.25
CA ASP A 103 4.28 -11.16 22.67
C ASP A 103 5.63 -10.82 22.04
N TYR A 104 6.69 -11.50 22.48
CA TYR A 104 8.09 -11.27 22.08
C TYR A 104 8.38 -11.62 20.61
N GLU A 105 7.37 -11.82 19.80
CA GLU A 105 7.54 -12.13 18.40
C GLU A 105 7.82 -10.85 17.58
N ILE A 106 9.05 -10.35 17.67
CA ILE A 106 9.58 -9.22 16.89
C ILE A 106 9.28 -9.34 15.39
N LEU A 107 9.12 -10.58 14.90
CA LEU A 107 8.88 -10.89 13.50
C LEU A 107 7.39 -11.10 13.16
N ARG A 108 6.47 -10.92 14.13
CA ARG A 108 5.03 -11.04 13.91
C ARG A 108 4.30 -9.74 14.24
N PRO A 109 4.45 -8.67 13.45
CA PRO A 109 3.77 -7.39 13.66
C PRO A 109 2.27 -7.54 13.34
N THR A 110 1.56 -8.35 14.12
CA THR A 110 0.13 -8.49 14.01
C THR A 110 -0.54 -7.20 14.48
N GLY A 111 -1.31 -6.56 13.60
CA GLY A 111 -2.13 -5.40 13.95
C GLY A 111 -1.47 -4.02 13.82
N THR A 112 -0.19 -3.91 13.47
CA THR A 112 0.44 -2.60 13.27
C THR A 112 0.20 -2.06 11.85
N VAL A 113 0.01 -0.75 11.74
CA VAL A 113 -0.08 -0.03 10.44
C VAL A 113 1.23 -0.13 9.65
N MET A 114 2.32 -0.49 10.31
CA MET A 114 3.68 -0.50 9.78
C MET A 114 3.91 -1.54 8.67
N TRP A 115 3.08 -2.60 8.57
CA TRP A 115 3.22 -3.62 7.53
C TRP A 115 3.25 -3.04 6.11
N TYR A 116 2.52 -1.93 5.87
CA TYR A 116 2.48 -1.28 4.58
C TYR A 116 3.84 -0.69 4.17
N ILE A 117 4.57 -0.11 5.11
CA ILE A 117 5.90 0.47 4.84
C ILE A 117 6.89 -0.64 4.47
N LEU A 118 6.84 -1.77 5.19
CA LEU A 118 7.64 -2.95 4.87
C LEU A 118 7.26 -3.53 3.50
N ALA A 119 5.96 -3.66 3.22
CA ALA A 119 5.48 -4.11 1.92
C ALA A 119 5.98 -3.22 0.78
N LEU A 120 5.87 -1.90 0.94
CA LEU A 120 6.34 -0.94 -0.05
C LEU A 120 7.85 -1.03 -0.28
N PHE A 121 8.64 -1.25 0.77
CA PHE A 121 10.08 -1.47 0.67
C PHE A 121 10.37 -2.72 -0.20
N ILE A 122 9.74 -3.86 0.13
CA ILE A 122 9.92 -5.12 -0.61
C ILE A 122 9.48 -4.97 -2.07
N TYR A 123 8.31 -4.36 -2.31
CA TYR A 123 7.79 -4.16 -3.66
C TYR A 123 8.73 -3.33 -4.53
N ARG A 124 9.28 -2.24 -3.98
CA ARG A 124 10.22 -1.38 -4.71
C ARG A 124 11.53 -2.07 -5.02
N LEU A 125 12.00 -2.97 -4.18
CA LEU A 125 13.21 -3.75 -4.44
C LEU A 125 13.00 -4.79 -5.54
N THR A 126 11.82 -5.41 -5.58
CA THR A 126 11.57 -6.57 -6.45
C THR A 126 10.95 -6.21 -7.80
N ILE A 127 10.23 -5.07 -7.89
CA ILE A 127 9.42 -4.74 -9.06
C ILE A 127 10.24 -4.52 -10.34
N GLU A 128 11.48 -4.03 -10.25
CA GLU A 128 12.34 -3.84 -11.43
C GLU A 128 12.69 -5.16 -12.12
N ALA A 129 12.85 -6.23 -11.34
CA ALA A 129 13.09 -7.57 -11.85
C ALA A 129 11.78 -8.26 -12.27
N LEU A 130 10.79 -8.27 -11.37
CA LEU A 130 9.53 -8.97 -11.57
C LEU A 130 8.66 -8.31 -12.65
N GLY A 131 8.70 -7.00 -12.78
CA GLY A 131 7.93 -6.24 -13.79
C GLY A 131 8.29 -6.55 -15.24
N LYS A 132 9.43 -7.20 -15.48
CA LYS A 132 9.86 -7.67 -16.80
C LYS A 132 9.19 -9.00 -17.21
N ILE A 133 8.59 -9.70 -16.28
CA ILE A 133 7.92 -10.98 -16.53
C ILE A 133 6.61 -10.71 -17.29
N ARG A 134 6.45 -11.33 -18.47
CA ARG A 134 5.31 -11.08 -19.37
C ARG A 134 3.93 -11.28 -18.73
N PHE A 135 3.80 -12.27 -17.86
CA PHE A 135 2.55 -12.65 -17.21
C PHE A 135 2.54 -12.35 -15.70
N ILE A 136 3.27 -11.31 -15.27
CA ILE A 136 3.41 -10.99 -13.85
C ILE A 136 2.06 -10.70 -13.15
N VAL A 137 1.10 -10.05 -13.84
CA VAL A 137 -0.21 -9.75 -13.25
C VAL A 137 -0.99 -11.02 -12.94
N PRO A 138 -1.32 -11.91 -13.89
CA PRO A 138 -2.04 -13.15 -13.58
C PRO A 138 -1.24 -14.05 -12.63
N LEU A 139 0.08 -14.12 -12.76
CA LEU A 139 0.93 -14.89 -11.84
C LEU A 139 0.82 -14.36 -10.40
N SER A 140 0.91 -13.05 -10.22
CA SER A 140 0.79 -12.44 -8.89
C SER A 140 -0.60 -12.66 -8.28
N ILE A 141 -1.66 -12.67 -9.08
CA ILE A 141 -3.03 -12.99 -8.61
C ILE A 141 -3.11 -14.44 -8.13
N ILE A 142 -2.58 -15.40 -8.90
CA ILE A 142 -2.59 -16.82 -8.51
C ILE A 142 -1.83 -17.02 -7.20
N ILE A 143 -0.64 -16.42 -7.07
CA ILE A 143 0.17 -16.50 -5.84
C ILE A 143 -0.56 -15.84 -4.66
N ALA A 144 -1.22 -14.70 -4.89
CA ALA A 144 -1.98 -14.00 -3.86
C ALA A 144 -3.16 -14.83 -3.35
N LEU A 145 -3.92 -15.47 -4.25
CA LEU A 145 -5.01 -16.37 -3.90
C LEU A 145 -4.49 -17.59 -3.10
N TRP A 146 -3.41 -18.20 -3.55
CA TRP A 146 -2.78 -19.31 -2.84
C TRP A 146 -2.32 -18.89 -1.44
N ALA A 147 -1.60 -17.77 -1.31
CA ALA A 147 -1.13 -17.27 -0.01
C ALA A 147 -2.27 -16.89 0.94
N GLY A 148 -3.39 -16.37 0.40
CA GLY A 148 -4.58 -16.01 1.19
C GLY A 148 -5.30 -17.21 1.81
N THR A 149 -5.09 -18.42 1.28
CA THR A 149 -5.69 -19.67 1.82
C THR A 149 -4.81 -20.37 2.87
N ARG A 150 -3.59 -19.86 3.13
CA ARG A 150 -2.62 -20.49 4.03
C ARG A 150 -2.49 -19.71 5.33
N PRO A 151 -3.04 -20.20 6.45
CA PRO A 151 -2.98 -19.51 7.75
C PRO A 151 -1.55 -19.38 8.28
N GLU A 152 -0.65 -20.29 7.94
CA GLU A 152 0.74 -20.28 8.37
C GLU A 152 1.50 -19.03 7.87
N PHE A 153 1.10 -18.48 6.70
CA PHE A 153 1.68 -17.25 6.15
C PHE A 153 1.21 -15.97 6.84
N THR A 154 0.16 -16.06 7.66
CA THR A 154 -0.57 -14.85 8.12
C THR A 154 0.23 -14.04 9.13
N THR A 155 1.08 -14.67 9.93
CA THR A 155 1.69 -14.06 11.11
C THR A 155 3.11 -13.55 10.88
N PHE A 156 3.94 -14.25 10.11
CA PHE A 156 5.33 -13.88 9.90
C PHE A 156 5.48 -12.62 9.04
N LEU A 157 6.02 -11.54 9.57
CA LEU A 157 6.26 -10.24 8.90
C LEU A 157 5.05 -9.70 8.11
N SER A 158 3.83 -10.10 8.45
CA SER A 158 2.64 -9.85 7.65
C SER A 158 2.77 -10.35 6.19
N ALA A 159 3.51 -11.43 5.96
CA ALA A 159 3.85 -11.95 4.63
C ALA A 159 2.61 -12.22 3.77
N SER A 160 1.54 -12.74 4.36
CA SER A 160 0.26 -12.93 3.66
C SER A 160 -0.24 -11.61 3.06
N ARG A 161 -0.25 -10.52 3.84
CA ARG A 161 -0.68 -9.19 3.34
C ARG A 161 0.23 -8.70 2.23
N ILE A 162 1.55 -8.85 2.38
CA ILE A 162 2.53 -8.46 1.35
C ILE A 162 2.24 -9.20 0.05
N VAL A 163 2.01 -10.50 0.10
CA VAL A 163 1.75 -11.31 -1.10
C VAL A 163 0.37 -11.02 -1.69
N VAL A 164 -0.68 -10.96 -0.86
CA VAL A 164 -2.07 -10.74 -1.29
C VAL A 164 -2.26 -9.37 -1.94
N PHE A 165 -1.57 -8.34 -1.48
CA PHE A 165 -1.68 -7.00 -2.04
C PHE A 165 -0.70 -6.70 -3.19
N PHE A 166 0.27 -7.57 -3.45
CA PHE A 166 1.25 -7.39 -4.53
C PHE A 166 0.64 -7.21 -5.93
N PRO A 167 -0.44 -7.92 -6.33
CA PRO A 167 -1.08 -7.71 -7.63
C PRO A 167 -1.53 -6.26 -7.87
N PHE A 168 -2.03 -5.59 -6.84
CA PHE A 168 -2.45 -4.19 -6.94
C PHE A 168 -1.26 -3.26 -7.18
N PHE A 169 -0.11 -3.55 -6.55
CA PHE A 169 1.12 -2.80 -6.78
C PHE A 169 1.62 -3.00 -8.21
N VAL A 170 1.65 -4.23 -8.70
CA VAL A 170 2.04 -4.56 -10.08
C VAL A 170 1.11 -3.88 -11.09
N ALA A 171 -0.20 -3.94 -10.86
CA ALA A 171 -1.18 -3.27 -11.71
C ALA A 171 -0.93 -1.76 -11.77
N GLY A 172 -0.66 -1.12 -10.64
CA GLY A 172 -0.29 0.30 -10.58
C GLY A 172 1.03 0.60 -11.30
N TYR A 173 2.04 -0.24 -11.12
CA TYR A 173 3.35 -0.08 -11.77
C TYR A 173 3.24 -0.17 -13.30
N LEU A 174 2.44 -1.10 -13.81
CA LEU A 174 2.22 -1.29 -15.25
C LEU A 174 1.20 -0.31 -15.85
N TRP A 175 0.43 0.42 -15.02
CA TRP A 175 -0.61 1.33 -15.46
C TRP A 175 -0.06 2.48 -16.30
N LYS A 176 -0.51 2.65 -17.55
CA LYS A 176 -0.05 3.72 -18.42
C LYS A 176 -0.76 5.04 -18.12
N SER A 177 -0.03 6.15 -18.18
CA SER A 177 -0.59 7.51 -17.99
C SER A 177 -1.67 7.86 -19.01
N GLU A 178 -1.63 7.25 -20.19
CA GLU A 178 -2.62 7.42 -21.26
C GLU A 178 -4.03 7.00 -20.82
N TYR A 179 -4.14 5.98 -19.95
CA TYR A 179 -5.43 5.55 -19.42
C TYR A 179 -6.10 6.61 -18.53
N ILE A 180 -5.31 7.38 -17.78
CA ILE A 180 -5.81 8.49 -16.97
C ILE A 180 -6.37 9.58 -17.88
N THR A 181 -5.69 9.85 -19.01
CA THR A 181 -6.14 10.83 -20.00
C THR A 181 -7.44 10.38 -20.68
N ALA A 182 -7.58 9.08 -20.97
CA ALA A 182 -8.79 8.51 -21.56
C ALA A 182 -10.00 8.66 -20.63
N VAL A 183 -9.83 8.33 -19.34
CA VAL A 183 -10.89 8.50 -18.33
C VAL A 183 -11.33 9.96 -18.19
N ARG A 184 -10.39 10.90 -18.28
CA ARG A 184 -10.69 12.34 -18.21
C ARG A 184 -11.46 12.85 -19.43
N LYS A 185 -11.15 12.35 -20.62
CA LYS A 185 -11.90 12.69 -21.86
C LYS A 185 -13.33 12.17 -21.80
N PHE A 186 -13.58 11.06 -21.13
CA PHE A 186 -14.91 10.53 -20.93
C PHE A 186 -15.80 11.41 -20.03
N LYS A 187 -15.22 12.02 -18.97
CA LYS A 187 -15.93 12.95 -18.08
C LYS A 187 -16.24 14.33 -18.68
N GLY A 188 -15.59 14.71 -19.75
CA GLY A 188 -15.82 16.01 -20.43
C GLY A 188 -16.97 16.03 -21.44
N LYS A 189 -17.77 14.97 -21.50
CA LYS A 189 -18.90 14.82 -22.42
C LYS A 189 -20.27 14.91 -21.72
N TRP A 190 -20.30 15.34 -20.44
CA TRP A 190 -21.56 15.59 -19.70
C TRP A 190 -21.63 17.05 -19.26
#